data_d9e21af2b8c683d3d995ac2371eaf529
#
_entry.id   d9e21af2b8c683d3d995ac2371eaf529
#
_cell.length_a   1.000
_cell.length_b   1.000
_cell.length_c   1.000
_cell.angle_alpha   90.00
_cell.angle_beta   90.00
_cell.angle_gamma   90.00
#
_symmetry.space_group_name_H-M   'P 1'
#
loop_
_entity.id
_entity.type
_entity.pdbx_description
1 polymer ?
#
loop_
_entity_poly.entity_id
_entity_poly.type
_entity_poly.pdbx_seq_one_letter_code
_entity_poly.pdbx_strand_id
1 'polypeptide(L)'
;FIFLFILSICTITINGIYELLNTKSVIDIIMIFLVTASTYAVTKPLIASQKEYTALKKKFNELIYDENIIQYLFQQELHLTDIDEVSKLSIGNTNAETCLTVVFSPICVSCIKELQILMRILQRKDNIKLDLIFLLDKKKHPESLIIAKHLLSDYQKSPEQFITILQKYVDDYPISKNKIMQDTKFLQEAPQYDSYLNAQEKWCRNHKLYSTPILFINGNKLPNYYNIKDIDYLYS
;
A
#
# COMPACT_ATOMS: atom_id res chain seq x y z
N PHE A 1 -0.61 35.28 -5.09
CA PHE A 1 -1.09 36.53 -4.46
C PHE A 1 -0.41 37.73 -5.10
N ILE A 2 0.90 37.81 -5.12
CA ILE A 2 1.71 38.85 -5.77
C ILE A 2 1.36 38.98 -7.25
N PHE A 3 1.13 37.85 -7.96
CA PHE A 3 0.76 37.83 -9.35
C PHE A 3 -0.62 38.47 -9.63
N LEU A 4 -1.63 38.15 -8.79
CA LEU A 4 -2.97 38.77 -8.90
C LEU A 4 -2.93 40.27 -8.55
N PHE A 5 -2.09 40.66 -7.63
CA PHE A 5 -1.89 42.08 -7.27
C PHE A 5 -1.20 42.84 -8.40
N ILE A 6 -0.18 42.26 -9.04
CA ILE A 6 0.49 42.81 -10.22
C ILE A 6 -0.45 42.90 -11.41
N LEU A 7 -1.29 41.88 -11.64
CA LEU A 7 -2.30 41.91 -12.70
C LEU A 7 -3.35 43.01 -12.47
N SER A 8 -3.79 43.23 -11.24
CA SER A 8 -4.69 44.31 -10.86
C SER A 8 -4.06 45.70 -11.10
N ILE A 9 -2.78 45.86 -10.77
CA ILE A 9 -2.05 47.10 -11.02
C ILE A 9 -1.87 47.33 -12.53
N CYS A 10 -1.53 46.28 -13.31
CA CYS A 10 -1.40 46.37 -14.76
C CYS A 10 -2.71 46.77 -15.46
N THR A 11 -3.84 46.20 -15.04
CA THR A 11 -5.15 46.55 -15.64
C THR A 11 -5.55 48.00 -15.33
N ILE A 12 -5.22 48.51 -14.17
CA ILE A 12 -5.47 49.93 -13.79
C ILE A 12 -4.58 50.90 -14.60
N THR A 13 -3.32 50.52 -14.85
CA THR A 13 -2.38 51.38 -15.63
C THR A 13 -2.67 51.35 -17.12
N ILE A 14 -3.20 50.26 -17.67
CA ILE A 14 -3.51 50.13 -19.12
C ILE A 14 -4.78 50.94 -19.49
N ASN A 15 -5.78 51.03 -18.60
CA ASN A 15 -7.04 51.72 -18.89
C ASN A 15 -7.04 53.26 -18.60
N GLY A 16 -5.90 53.82 -18.24
CA GLY A 16 -5.67 55.25 -18.14
C GLY A 16 -6.31 55.94 -16.93
N ILE A 17 -5.57 56.91 -16.39
CA ILE A 17 -5.92 57.71 -15.22
C ILE A 17 -7.26 58.48 -15.37
N TYR A 18 -7.76 58.63 -16.60
CA TYR A 18 -9.00 59.32 -16.89
C TYR A 18 -10.29 58.58 -16.52
N GLU A 19 -10.28 57.22 -16.47
CA GLU A 19 -11.44 56.46 -16.02
C GLU A 19 -11.50 56.29 -14.49
N LEU A 20 -10.41 56.48 -13.80
CA LEU A 20 -10.32 56.37 -12.33
C LEU A 20 -11.21 57.37 -11.57
N LEU A 21 -11.63 58.46 -12.23
CA LEU A 21 -12.53 59.47 -11.66
C LEU A 21 -14.02 59.15 -11.91
N ASN A 22 -14.33 58.09 -12.67
CA ASN A 22 -15.68 57.65 -12.86
C ASN A 22 -16.12 56.77 -11.68
N THR A 23 -17.30 57.02 -11.14
CA THR A 23 -17.87 56.27 -10.00
C THR A 23 -17.90 54.75 -10.23
N LYS A 24 -18.05 54.30 -11.47
CA LYS A 24 -17.97 52.87 -11.87
C LYS A 24 -16.59 52.30 -11.57
N SER A 25 -15.51 52.96 -12.00
CA SER A 25 -14.13 52.47 -11.77
C SER A 25 -13.77 52.40 -10.29
N VAL A 26 -14.28 53.32 -9.47
CA VAL A 26 -14.07 53.26 -7.99
C VAL A 26 -14.76 52.06 -7.38
N ILE A 27 -15.96 51.72 -7.82
CA ILE A 27 -16.70 50.57 -7.36
C ILE A 27 -15.95 49.25 -7.72
N ASP A 28 -15.45 49.17 -8.98
CA ASP A 28 -14.70 47.98 -9.44
C ASP A 28 -13.40 47.78 -8.61
N ILE A 29 -12.69 48.84 -8.30
CA ILE A 29 -11.49 48.76 -7.45
C ILE A 29 -11.85 48.26 -6.03
N ILE A 30 -12.92 48.80 -5.42
CA ILE A 30 -13.40 48.35 -4.12
C ILE A 30 -13.80 46.89 -4.15
N MET A 31 -14.50 46.44 -5.20
CA MET A 31 -14.89 45.03 -5.36
C MET A 31 -13.66 44.09 -5.51
N ILE A 32 -12.67 44.47 -6.31
CA ILE A 32 -11.42 43.72 -6.43
C ILE A 32 -10.69 43.63 -5.07
N PHE A 33 -10.62 44.75 -4.34
CA PHE A 33 -10.01 44.75 -3.03
C PHE A 33 -10.75 43.86 -2.03
N LEU A 34 -12.08 43.88 -2.01
CA LEU A 34 -12.91 43.02 -1.14
C LEU A 34 -12.72 41.54 -1.49
N VAL A 35 -12.72 41.18 -2.78
CA VAL A 35 -12.48 39.82 -3.23
C VAL A 35 -11.07 39.35 -2.85
N THR A 36 -10.06 40.17 -3.08
CA THR A 36 -8.68 39.77 -2.73
C THR A 36 -8.48 39.71 -1.20
N ALA A 37 -9.07 40.59 -0.42
CA ALA A 37 -9.03 40.55 1.03
C ALA A 37 -9.75 39.30 1.58
N SER A 38 -10.93 38.95 1.03
CA SER A 38 -11.67 37.77 1.43
C SER A 38 -10.93 36.46 1.08
N THR A 39 -10.38 36.37 -0.13
CA THR A 39 -9.56 35.21 -0.50
C THR A 39 -8.31 35.09 0.37
N TYR A 40 -7.65 36.19 0.71
CA TYR A 40 -6.52 36.17 1.64
C TYR A 40 -6.93 35.73 3.05
N ALA A 41 -8.04 36.23 3.57
CA ALA A 41 -8.55 35.88 4.90
C ALA A 41 -8.85 34.38 5.00
N VAL A 42 -9.33 33.74 3.92
CA VAL A 42 -9.61 32.30 3.86
C VAL A 42 -8.34 31.49 3.63
N THR A 43 -7.47 31.90 2.72
CA THR A 43 -6.30 31.11 2.35
C THR A 43 -5.18 31.14 3.39
N LYS A 44 -4.99 32.27 4.09
CA LYS A 44 -3.96 32.43 5.12
C LYS A 44 -4.03 31.37 6.23
N PRO A 45 -5.18 31.13 6.90
CA PRO A 45 -5.29 30.09 7.93
C PRO A 45 -5.10 28.69 7.36
N LEU A 46 -5.56 28.42 6.13
CA LEU A 46 -5.35 27.13 5.48
C LEU A 46 -3.87 26.84 5.24
N ILE A 47 -3.12 27.83 4.75
CA ILE A 47 -1.66 27.69 4.55
C ILE A 47 -0.94 27.52 5.89
N ALA A 48 -1.35 28.24 6.94
CA ALA A 48 -0.77 28.12 8.28
C ALA A 48 -1.02 26.71 8.85
N SER A 49 -2.24 26.21 8.77
CA SER A 49 -2.62 24.85 9.19
C SER A 49 -1.85 23.78 8.41
N GLN A 50 -1.68 23.95 7.09
CA GLN A 50 -0.88 23.01 6.27
C GLN A 50 0.61 23.00 6.70
N LYS A 51 1.19 24.14 7.03
CA LYS A 51 2.57 24.22 7.52
C LYS A 51 2.73 23.52 8.87
N GLU A 52 1.79 23.75 9.79
CA GLU A 52 1.78 23.09 11.10
C GLU A 52 1.62 21.59 10.96
N TYR A 53 0.67 21.12 10.13
CA TYR A 53 0.48 19.72 9.84
C TYR A 53 1.74 19.05 9.26
N THR A 54 2.40 19.71 8.29
CA THR A 54 3.63 19.17 7.69
C THR A 54 4.79 19.13 8.68
N ALA A 55 4.91 20.14 9.54
CA ALA A 55 5.92 20.15 10.60
C ALA A 55 5.67 19.05 11.65
N LEU A 56 4.41 18.87 12.06
CA LEU A 56 4.03 17.80 12.99
C LEU A 56 4.27 16.42 12.37
N LYS A 57 3.87 16.24 11.11
CA LYS A 57 4.11 14.98 10.37
C LYS A 57 5.60 14.67 10.26
N LYS A 58 6.44 15.67 10.02
CA LYS A 58 7.90 15.48 9.99
C LYS A 58 8.43 15.00 11.34
N LYS A 59 8.05 15.68 12.45
CA LYS A 59 8.44 15.26 13.80
C LYS A 59 7.93 13.87 14.16
N PHE A 60 6.70 13.55 13.77
CA PHE A 60 6.15 12.21 13.97
C PHE A 60 6.95 11.15 13.21
N ASN A 61 7.29 11.41 11.94
CA ASN A 61 8.12 10.49 11.16
C ASN A 61 9.51 10.31 11.79
N GLU A 62 10.17 11.41 12.20
CA GLU A 62 11.46 11.34 12.89
C GLU A 62 11.38 10.45 14.14
N LEU A 63 10.27 10.49 14.88
CA LEU A 63 10.05 9.66 16.06
C LEU A 63 9.82 8.19 15.70
N ILE A 64 8.88 7.89 14.78
CA ILE A 64 8.53 6.48 14.47
C ILE A 64 9.63 5.74 13.71
N TYR A 65 10.55 6.45 13.04
CA TYR A 65 11.71 5.85 12.39
C TYR A 65 12.98 5.89 13.25
N ASP A 66 12.88 6.29 14.52
CA ASP A 66 13.96 6.09 15.49
C ASP A 66 14.14 4.59 15.76
N GLU A 67 15.38 4.11 15.73
CA GLU A 67 15.70 2.67 15.85
C GLU A 67 15.18 2.06 17.15
N ASN A 68 15.26 2.78 18.27
CA ASN A 68 14.76 2.30 19.56
C ASN A 68 13.24 2.20 19.58
N ILE A 69 12.56 3.14 18.95
CA ILE A 69 11.09 3.13 18.81
C ILE A 69 10.65 1.99 17.92
N ILE A 70 11.33 1.78 16.77
CA ILE A 70 11.08 0.63 15.88
C ILE A 70 11.18 -0.67 16.67
N GLN A 71 12.29 -0.90 17.36
CA GLN A 71 12.52 -2.12 18.15
C GLN A 71 11.44 -2.30 19.24
N TYR A 72 11.12 -1.23 19.97
CA TYR A 72 10.06 -1.25 20.97
C TYR A 72 8.71 -1.63 20.38
N LEU A 73 8.31 -1.02 19.28
CA LEU A 73 7.02 -1.29 18.64
C LEU A 73 6.93 -2.73 18.11
N PHE A 74 8.01 -3.26 17.53
CA PHE A 74 8.04 -4.66 17.11
C PHE A 74 7.95 -5.64 18.29
N GLN A 75 8.53 -5.33 19.44
CA GLN A 75 8.43 -6.16 20.65
C GLN A 75 7.01 -6.23 21.23
N GLN A 76 6.15 -5.24 20.94
CA GLN A 76 4.75 -5.23 21.39
C GLN A 76 3.81 -6.01 20.46
N GLU A 77 4.26 -6.34 19.26
CA GLU A 77 3.45 -7.05 18.27
C GLU A 77 3.56 -8.57 18.42
N LEU A 78 2.65 -9.28 17.76
CA LEU A 78 2.64 -10.72 17.68
C LEU A 78 3.94 -11.23 17.04
N HIS A 79 4.65 -12.09 17.78
CA HIS A 79 5.79 -12.83 17.27
C HIS A 79 5.45 -14.31 17.07
N LEU A 80 5.72 -14.84 15.91
CA LEU A 80 5.46 -16.21 15.52
C LEU A 80 6.79 -16.96 15.33
N THR A 81 7.02 -17.98 16.17
CA THR A 81 8.24 -18.80 16.10
C THR A 81 8.08 -20.02 15.19
N ASP A 82 6.84 -20.42 14.92
CA ASP A 82 6.48 -21.61 14.12
C ASP A 82 6.11 -21.27 12.65
N ILE A 83 6.41 -20.06 12.22
CA ILE A 83 6.09 -19.60 10.86
C ILE A 83 6.84 -20.42 9.79
N ASP A 84 7.98 -21.00 10.16
CA ASP A 84 8.75 -21.87 9.28
C ASP A 84 8.20 -23.31 9.19
N GLU A 85 7.36 -23.71 10.12
CA GLU A 85 6.72 -25.04 10.15
C GLU A 85 5.52 -25.13 9.21
N VAL A 86 4.90 -24.00 8.86
CA VAL A 86 3.77 -23.98 7.93
C VAL A 86 4.26 -24.05 6.50
N SER A 87 3.61 -24.90 5.73
CA SER A 87 3.83 -24.97 4.28
C SER A 87 3.51 -23.63 3.62
N LYS A 88 4.43 -23.05 2.87
CA LYS A 88 4.33 -21.72 2.27
C LYS A 88 4.97 -21.68 0.88
N LEU A 89 4.57 -20.70 0.09
CA LEU A 89 5.22 -20.39 -1.18
C LEU A 89 6.36 -19.43 -0.89
N SER A 90 7.60 -19.84 -1.16
CA SER A 90 8.78 -19.00 -0.90
C SER A 90 9.37 -18.53 -2.21
N ILE A 91 9.60 -17.22 -2.33
CA ILE A 91 10.19 -16.56 -3.49
C ILE A 91 11.30 -15.60 -3.06
N GLY A 92 12.25 -15.34 -3.95
CA GLY A 92 13.43 -14.52 -3.69
C GLY A 92 14.61 -15.33 -3.16
N ASN A 93 15.52 -14.67 -2.46
CA ASN A 93 16.75 -15.30 -1.98
C ASN A 93 16.48 -16.17 -0.73
N THR A 94 16.64 -17.47 -0.83
CA THR A 94 16.43 -18.42 0.29
C THR A 94 17.39 -18.22 1.46
N ASN A 95 18.54 -17.59 1.22
CA ASN A 95 19.56 -17.28 2.24
C ASN A 95 19.47 -15.83 2.73
N ALA A 96 18.37 -15.12 2.41
CA ALA A 96 18.20 -13.75 2.82
C ALA A 96 18.10 -13.62 4.36
N GLU A 97 18.71 -12.58 4.91
CA GLU A 97 18.60 -12.23 6.32
C GLU A 97 17.21 -11.69 6.68
N THR A 98 16.53 -11.06 5.71
CA THR A 98 15.18 -10.53 5.89
C THR A 98 14.15 -11.44 5.25
N CYS A 99 13.30 -12.02 6.08
CA CYS A 99 12.17 -12.83 5.65
C CYS A 99 10.87 -12.03 5.84
N LEU A 100 10.22 -11.71 4.75
CA LEU A 100 8.88 -11.14 4.73
C LEU A 100 7.87 -12.27 4.60
N THR A 101 6.89 -12.36 5.51
CA THR A 101 5.80 -13.35 5.37
C THR A 101 4.48 -12.63 5.26
N VAL A 102 3.73 -12.93 4.23
CA VAL A 102 2.43 -12.31 3.95
C VAL A 102 1.33 -13.35 4.05
N VAL A 103 0.41 -13.12 4.98
CA VAL A 103 -0.87 -13.85 5.01
C VAL A 103 -1.86 -13.09 4.12
N PHE A 104 -2.33 -13.73 3.07
CA PHE A 104 -3.12 -13.06 2.05
C PHE A 104 -4.25 -13.91 1.46
N SER A 105 -5.22 -13.25 0.83
CA SER A 105 -6.21 -13.88 -0.03
C SER A 105 -6.01 -13.44 -1.47
N PRO A 106 -5.99 -14.36 -2.43
CA PRO A 106 -5.68 -14.03 -3.83
C PRO A 106 -6.76 -13.20 -4.53
N ILE A 107 -7.92 -13.03 -3.91
CA ILE A 107 -9.01 -12.19 -4.44
C ILE A 107 -9.17 -10.86 -3.69
N CYS A 108 -8.42 -10.66 -2.63
CA CYS A 108 -8.47 -9.44 -1.81
C CYS A 108 -7.72 -8.30 -2.51
N VAL A 109 -8.42 -7.23 -2.88
CA VAL A 109 -7.84 -6.09 -3.62
C VAL A 109 -6.70 -5.40 -2.85
N SER A 110 -6.81 -5.28 -1.52
CA SER A 110 -5.73 -4.74 -0.70
C SER A 110 -4.50 -5.64 -0.70
N CYS A 111 -4.69 -6.96 -0.64
CA CYS A 111 -3.61 -7.94 -0.76
C CYS A 111 -2.88 -7.83 -2.10
N ILE A 112 -3.63 -7.70 -3.20
CA ILE A 112 -3.05 -7.52 -4.54
C ILE A 112 -2.18 -6.26 -4.60
N LYS A 113 -2.67 -5.14 -4.08
CA LYS A 113 -1.90 -3.88 -4.04
C LYS A 113 -0.62 -4.01 -3.21
N GLU A 114 -0.68 -4.70 -2.09
CA GLU A 114 0.51 -4.93 -1.26
C GLU A 114 1.51 -5.87 -1.94
N LEU A 115 1.03 -6.96 -2.54
CA LEU A 115 1.89 -7.84 -3.31
C LEU A 115 2.58 -7.12 -4.47
N GLN A 116 1.89 -6.21 -5.19
CA GLN A 116 2.52 -5.38 -6.22
C GLN A 116 3.69 -4.53 -5.68
N ILE A 117 3.56 -4.02 -4.45
CA ILE A 117 4.65 -3.27 -3.81
C ILE A 117 5.79 -4.21 -3.42
N LEU A 118 5.48 -5.36 -2.81
CA LEU A 118 6.49 -6.36 -2.41
C LEU A 118 7.27 -6.89 -3.61
N MET A 119 6.59 -7.19 -4.73
CA MET A 119 7.27 -7.65 -5.94
C MET A 119 8.29 -6.61 -6.44
N ARG A 120 7.95 -5.31 -6.37
CA ARG A 120 8.90 -4.23 -6.71
C ARG A 120 10.08 -4.13 -5.74
N ILE A 121 9.85 -4.41 -4.46
CA ILE A 121 10.92 -4.45 -3.44
C ILE A 121 11.87 -5.62 -3.72
N LEU A 122 11.33 -6.81 -3.98
CA LEU A 122 12.12 -8.01 -4.34
C LEU A 122 12.98 -7.83 -5.59
N GLN A 123 12.50 -7.06 -6.57
CA GLN A 123 13.28 -6.76 -7.79
C GLN A 123 14.47 -5.82 -7.53
N ARG A 124 14.45 -5.06 -6.44
CA ARG A 124 15.48 -4.08 -6.10
C ARG A 124 16.45 -4.54 -5.01
N LYS A 125 16.03 -5.51 -4.20
CA LYS A 125 16.79 -5.97 -3.03
C LYS A 125 16.98 -7.49 -3.10
N ASP A 126 18.22 -7.93 -3.22
CA ASP A 126 18.57 -9.35 -3.32
C ASP A 126 18.61 -10.05 -1.94
N ASN A 127 18.61 -9.29 -0.85
CA ASN A 127 18.68 -9.80 0.53
C ASN A 127 17.30 -9.95 1.20
N ILE A 128 16.28 -10.27 0.40
CA ILE A 128 14.91 -10.46 0.90
C ILE A 128 14.36 -11.80 0.37
N LYS A 129 13.74 -12.54 1.29
CA LYS A 129 12.87 -13.69 1.01
C LYS A 129 11.43 -13.28 1.26
N LEU A 130 10.51 -13.66 0.39
CA LEU A 130 9.07 -13.49 0.57
C LEU A 130 8.38 -14.83 0.68
N ASP A 131 7.75 -15.06 1.80
CA ASP A 131 6.91 -16.22 2.09
C ASP A 131 5.43 -15.84 2.01
N LEU A 132 4.64 -16.65 1.33
CA LEU A 132 3.21 -16.41 1.09
C LEU A 132 2.38 -17.51 1.74
N ILE A 133 1.41 -17.11 2.57
CA ILE A 133 0.47 -17.99 3.27
C ILE A 133 -0.94 -17.59 2.87
N PHE A 134 -1.72 -18.56 2.39
CA PHE A 134 -3.11 -18.30 2.01
C PHE A 134 -4.03 -18.32 3.23
N LEU A 135 -4.86 -17.28 3.36
CA LEU A 135 -6.04 -17.27 4.23
C LEU A 135 -7.29 -17.14 3.37
N LEU A 136 -8.06 -18.23 3.30
CA LEU A 136 -9.18 -18.36 2.37
C LEU A 136 -10.51 -18.43 3.13
N ASP A 137 -11.50 -17.64 2.70
CA ASP A 137 -12.90 -17.84 3.12
C ASP A 137 -13.63 -18.68 2.07
N LYS A 138 -13.47 -20.00 2.16
CA LYS A 138 -14.02 -20.97 1.21
C LYS A 138 -15.55 -20.95 1.13
N LYS A 139 -16.22 -20.45 2.19
CA LYS A 139 -17.71 -20.41 2.23
C LYS A 139 -18.25 -19.17 1.51
N LYS A 140 -17.67 -18.01 1.75
CA LYS A 140 -18.12 -16.75 1.13
C LYS A 140 -17.52 -16.55 -0.26
N HIS A 141 -16.29 -17.02 -0.46
CA HIS A 141 -15.50 -16.78 -1.64
C HIS A 141 -14.86 -18.08 -2.16
N PRO A 142 -15.65 -19.03 -2.71
CA PRO A 142 -15.14 -20.29 -3.22
C PRO A 142 -14.12 -20.11 -4.37
N GLU A 143 -14.21 -19.00 -5.11
CA GLU A 143 -13.25 -18.63 -6.15
C GLU A 143 -11.83 -18.44 -5.61
N SER A 144 -11.67 -18.03 -4.34
CA SER A 144 -10.36 -17.88 -3.72
C SER A 144 -9.59 -19.18 -3.63
N LEU A 145 -10.30 -20.30 -3.39
CA LEU A 145 -9.72 -21.63 -3.35
C LEU A 145 -9.20 -22.06 -4.72
N ILE A 146 -9.96 -21.80 -5.77
CA ILE A 146 -9.61 -22.13 -7.16
C ILE A 146 -8.30 -21.44 -7.54
N ILE A 147 -8.22 -20.14 -7.28
CA ILE A 147 -7.05 -19.34 -7.62
C ILE A 147 -5.84 -19.76 -6.77
N ALA A 148 -6.03 -20.02 -5.48
CA ALA A 148 -4.94 -20.49 -4.62
C ALA A 148 -4.37 -21.83 -5.12
N LYS A 149 -5.22 -22.78 -5.51
CA LYS A 149 -4.79 -24.05 -6.10
C LYS A 149 -4.03 -23.84 -7.40
N HIS A 150 -4.47 -22.92 -8.24
CA HIS A 150 -3.79 -22.59 -9.50
C HIS A 150 -2.39 -22.02 -9.24
N LEU A 151 -2.27 -21.04 -8.34
CA LEU A 151 -0.98 -20.47 -7.95
C LEU A 151 -0.04 -21.53 -7.34
N LEU A 152 -0.58 -22.44 -6.50
CA LEU A 152 0.19 -23.56 -5.95
C LEU A 152 0.70 -24.51 -7.04
N SER A 153 -0.14 -24.84 -8.03
CA SER A 153 0.26 -25.66 -9.16
C SER A 153 1.39 -25.03 -9.96
N ASP A 154 1.27 -23.74 -10.23
CA ASP A 154 2.31 -23.01 -10.97
C ASP A 154 3.62 -22.96 -10.19
N TYR A 155 3.55 -22.75 -8.88
CA TYR A 155 4.72 -22.80 -7.99
C TYR A 155 5.41 -24.17 -8.01
N GLN A 156 4.63 -25.27 -7.90
CA GLN A 156 5.21 -26.60 -7.90
C GLN A 156 5.82 -27.02 -9.26
N LYS A 157 5.23 -26.54 -10.36
CA LYS A 157 5.75 -26.81 -11.71
C LYS A 157 7.04 -26.08 -12.00
N SER A 158 7.16 -24.86 -11.56
CA SER A 158 8.29 -23.99 -11.89
C SER A 158 8.56 -22.95 -10.78
N PRO A 159 9.16 -23.35 -9.64
CA PRO A 159 9.40 -22.44 -8.51
C PRO A 159 10.24 -21.22 -8.92
N GLU A 160 11.22 -21.41 -9.81
CA GLU A 160 12.12 -20.35 -10.29
C GLU A 160 11.39 -19.29 -11.14
N GLN A 161 10.35 -19.70 -11.87
CA GLN A 161 9.54 -18.81 -12.71
C GLN A 161 8.34 -18.22 -11.96
N PHE A 162 8.05 -18.73 -10.77
CA PHE A 162 6.84 -18.37 -10.04
C PHE A 162 6.78 -16.86 -9.69
N ILE A 163 7.92 -16.23 -9.45
CA ILE A 163 7.97 -14.79 -9.25
C ILE A 163 7.39 -14.02 -10.44
N THR A 164 7.72 -14.43 -11.67
CA THR A 164 7.21 -13.81 -12.91
C THR A 164 5.72 -14.08 -13.08
N ILE A 165 5.28 -15.30 -12.77
CA ILE A 165 3.85 -15.70 -12.84
C ILE A 165 3.04 -14.88 -11.83
N LEU A 166 3.51 -14.78 -10.59
CA LEU A 166 2.84 -14.00 -9.54
C LEU A 166 2.82 -12.52 -9.88
N GLN A 167 3.94 -11.97 -10.39
CA GLN A 167 4.01 -10.58 -10.85
C GLN A 167 2.92 -10.31 -11.91
N LYS A 168 2.83 -11.18 -12.90
CA LYS A 168 1.80 -11.06 -13.95
C LYS A 168 0.38 -11.18 -13.38
N TYR A 169 0.18 -12.10 -12.42
CA TYR A 169 -1.12 -12.24 -11.75
C TYR A 169 -1.57 -10.95 -11.08
N VAL A 170 -0.67 -10.31 -10.31
CA VAL A 170 -1.01 -9.09 -9.55
C VAL A 170 -1.10 -7.85 -10.43
N ASP A 171 -0.29 -7.76 -11.49
CA ASP A 171 -0.30 -6.60 -12.40
C ASP A 171 -1.53 -6.57 -13.30
N ASP A 172 -1.95 -7.74 -13.79
CA ASP A 172 -3.12 -7.89 -14.67
C ASP A 172 -4.45 -8.07 -13.90
N TYR A 173 -4.44 -7.98 -12.56
CA TYR A 173 -5.66 -8.14 -11.77
C TYR A 173 -6.67 -6.99 -12.06
N PRO A 174 -7.96 -7.28 -12.27
CA PRO A 174 -8.70 -8.55 -12.10
C PRO A 174 -8.78 -9.45 -13.35
N ILE A 175 -8.14 -9.12 -14.45
CA ILE A 175 -8.21 -9.90 -15.71
C ILE A 175 -7.61 -11.29 -15.49
N SER A 176 -6.47 -11.36 -14.82
CA SER A 176 -5.78 -12.62 -14.48
C SER A 176 -6.67 -13.55 -13.65
N LYS A 177 -7.39 -13.00 -12.65
CA LYS A 177 -8.40 -13.75 -11.88
C LYS A 177 -9.45 -14.37 -12.79
N ASN A 178 -10.05 -13.56 -13.68
CA ASN A 178 -11.12 -14.03 -14.56
C ASN A 178 -10.65 -15.12 -15.52
N LYS A 179 -9.40 -15.01 -16.00
CA LYS A 179 -8.78 -16.04 -16.86
C LYS A 179 -8.63 -17.37 -16.14
N ILE A 180 -8.14 -17.39 -14.90
CA ILE A 180 -8.02 -18.59 -14.08
C ILE A 180 -9.39 -19.21 -13.84
N MET A 181 -10.41 -18.41 -13.56
CA MET A 181 -11.76 -18.89 -13.30
C MET A 181 -12.43 -19.56 -14.52
N GLN A 182 -11.95 -19.30 -15.72
CA GLN A 182 -12.44 -19.95 -16.96
C GLN A 182 -11.79 -21.32 -17.22
N ASP A 183 -10.71 -21.65 -16.52
CA ASP A 183 -10.02 -22.95 -16.64
C ASP A 183 -10.72 -24.02 -15.79
N THR A 184 -11.87 -24.49 -16.30
CA THR A 184 -12.69 -25.49 -15.61
C THR A 184 -12.03 -26.88 -15.51
N LYS A 185 -11.07 -27.23 -16.37
CA LYS A 185 -10.36 -28.52 -16.33
C LYS A 185 -9.47 -28.65 -15.10
N PHE A 186 -8.85 -27.55 -14.68
CA PHE A 186 -7.97 -27.49 -13.51
C PHE A 186 -8.69 -27.82 -12.19
N LEU A 187 -10.00 -27.47 -12.09
CA LEU A 187 -10.81 -27.70 -10.88
C LEU A 187 -10.98 -29.15 -10.50
N GLN A 188 -10.97 -30.06 -11.47
CA GLN A 188 -11.16 -31.50 -11.25
C GLN A 188 -9.87 -32.22 -10.85
N GLU A 189 -8.70 -31.66 -11.15
CA GLU A 189 -7.40 -32.32 -11.02
C GLU A 189 -6.58 -31.93 -9.77
N ALA A 190 -7.10 -31.08 -8.88
CA ALA A 190 -6.30 -30.49 -7.81
C ALA A 190 -6.67 -30.81 -6.36
N PRO A 191 -7.17 -32.04 -6.00
CA PRO A 191 -7.42 -32.39 -4.60
C PRO A 191 -6.13 -32.46 -3.76
N GLN A 192 -4.98 -32.70 -4.38
CA GLN A 192 -3.67 -32.73 -3.73
C GLN A 192 -3.30 -31.45 -2.98
N TYR A 193 -3.83 -30.28 -3.39
CA TYR A 193 -3.56 -29.00 -2.74
C TYR A 193 -4.46 -28.75 -1.52
N ASP A 194 -5.50 -29.54 -1.30
CA ASP A 194 -6.44 -29.33 -0.20
C ASP A 194 -5.78 -29.53 1.16
N SER A 195 -4.92 -30.52 1.31
CA SER A 195 -4.16 -30.78 2.53
C SER A 195 -3.24 -29.59 2.87
N TYR A 196 -2.56 -29.06 1.87
CA TYR A 196 -1.67 -27.91 1.98
C TYR A 196 -2.43 -26.66 2.45
N LEU A 197 -3.52 -26.32 1.76
CA LEU A 197 -4.34 -25.14 2.08
C LEU A 197 -5.09 -25.29 3.41
N ASN A 198 -5.50 -26.51 3.79
CA ASN A 198 -6.11 -26.77 5.09
C ASN A 198 -5.10 -26.63 6.24
N ALA A 199 -3.84 -27.02 6.04
CA ALA A 199 -2.78 -26.80 7.02
C ALA A 199 -2.54 -25.32 7.26
N GLN A 200 -2.48 -24.51 6.21
CA GLN A 200 -2.35 -23.05 6.31
C GLN A 200 -3.56 -22.43 7.02
N GLU A 201 -4.78 -22.83 6.66
CA GLU A 201 -5.99 -22.33 7.31
C GLU A 201 -6.03 -22.68 8.79
N LYS A 202 -5.63 -23.92 9.17
CA LYS A 202 -5.52 -24.34 10.57
C LYS A 202 -4.49 -23.53 11.32
N TRP A 203 -3.31 -23.31 10.73
CA TRP A 203 -2.25 -22.48 11.31
C TRP A 203 -2.72 -21.05 11.53
N CYS A 204 -3.32 -20.41 10.54
CA CYS A 204 -3.88 -19.07 10.67
C CYS A 204 -4.90 -18.97 11.82
N ARG A 205 -5.79 -19.96 11.96
CA ARG A 205 -6.78 -20.01 13.05
C ARG A 205 -6.14 -20.16 14.41
N ASN A 206 -5.11 -21.00 14.55
CA ASN A 206 -4.39 -21.20 15.80
C ASN A 206 -3.75 -19.89 16.29
N HIS A 207 -3.26 -19.07 15.38
CA HIS A 207 -2.66 -17.76 15.65
C HIS A 207 -3.66 -16.60 15.61
N LYS A 208 -4.97 -16.89 15.50
CA LYS A 208 -6.05 -15.88 15.48
C LYS A 208 -5.90 -14.85 14.36
N LEU A 209 -5.36 -15.28 13.22
CA LEU A 209 -5.24 -14.46 12.02
C LEU A 209 -6.53 -14.59 11.20
N TYR A 210 -7.39 -13.58 11.22
CA TYR A 210 -8.73 -13.62 10.61
C TYR A 210 -8.95 -12.58 9.51
N SER A 211 -7.97 -11.75 9.25
CA SER A 211 -8.03 -10.70 8.22
C SER A 211 -6.84 -10.79 7.27
N THR A 212 -6.95 -10.18 6.11
CA THR A 212 -5.88 -10.06 5.12
C THR A 212 -5.87 -8.66 4.52
N PRO A 213 -4.68 -8.14 4.17
CA PRO A 213 -3.36 -8.73 4.33
C PRO A 213 -2.82 -8.59 5.76
N ILE A 214 -1.92 -9.50 6.19
CA ILE A 214 -1.09 -9.35 7.39
C ILE A 214 0.35 -9.61 6.98
N LEU A 215 1.25 -8.71 7.37
CA LEU A 215 2.67 -8.80 7.07
C LEU A 215 3.46 -9.09 8.35
N PHE A 216 4.39 -10.02 8.25
CA PHE A 216 5.40 -10.30 9.27
C PHE A 216 6.79 -10.06 8.67
N ILE A 217 7.70 -9.60 9.51
CA ILE A 217 9.11 -9.41 9.19
C ILE A 217 9.92 -10.20 10.21
N ASN A 218 10.66 -11.20 9.77
CA ASN A 218 11.41 -12.13 10.63
C ASN A 218 10.54 -12.67 11.78
N GLY A 219 9.30 -13.08 11.47
CA GLY A 219 8.34 -13.62 12.44
C GLY A 219 7.58 -12.57 13.28
N ASN A 220 7.96 -11.30 13.26
CA ASN A 220 7.26 -10.24 13.99
C ASN A 220 6.23 -9.58 13.07
N LYS A 221 4.99 -9.45 13.55
CA LYS A 221 3.95 -8.73 12.82
C LYS A 221 4.34 -7.26 12.63
N LEU A 222 4.15 -6.74 11.43
CA LEU A 222 4.39 -5.32 11.15
C LEU A 222 3.45 -4.45 12.00
N PRO A 223 3.99 -3.55 12.84
CA PRO A 223 3.15 -2.65 13.64
C PRO A 223 2.28 -1.74 12.78
N ASN A 224 1.08 -1.43 13.25
CA ASN A 224 0.08 -0.65 12.48
C ASN A 224 0.51 0.79 12.15
N TYR A 225 1.60 1.27 12.73
CA TYR A 225 2.21 2.58 12.44
C TYR A 225 2.99 2.57 11.12
N TYR A 226 3.38 1.39 10.64
CA TYR A 226 4.13 1.21 9.40
C TYR A 226 3.25 0.58 8.33
N ASN A 227 3.60 0.84 7.11
CA ASN A 227 3.02 0.20 5.94
C ASN A 227 4.12 -0.49 5.11
N ILE A 228 3.72 -1.27 4.14
CA ILE A 228 4.65 -2.06 3.33
C ILE A 228 5.71 -1.21 2.59
N LYS A 229 5.43 0.07 2.33
CA LYS A 229 6.38 0.99 1.68
C LYS A 229 7.52 1.40 2.62
N ASP A 230 7.29 1.27 3.92
CA ASP A 230 8.25 1.67 4.94
C ASP A 230 9.33 0.60 5.15
N ILE A 231 9.17 -0.59 4.54
CA ILE A 231 10.18 -1.67 4.56
C ILE A 231 11.53 -1.18 4.04
N ASP A 232 11.54 -0.28 3.05
CA ASP A 232 12.78 0.30 2.53
C ASP A 232 13.56 1.09 3.62
N TYR A 233 12.85 1.66 4.59
CA TYR A 233 13.44 2.40 5.72
C TYR A 233 13.73 1.51 6.92
N LEU A 234 12.96 0.45 7.12
CA LEU A 234 13.11 -0.44 8.27
C LEU A 234 14.32 -1.39 8.10
N TYR A 235 14.79 -1.61 6.87
CA TYR A 235 15.83 -2.59 6.53
C TYR A 235 16.81 -2.02 5.47
N SER A 236 17.12 -0.73 5.58
CA SER A 236 18.14 -0.06 4.74
C SER A 236 19.54 -0.22 5.31
#